data_78de4684865fae745422214cbdd9f248
#
_entry.id   78de4684865fae745422214cbdd9f248
#
_cell.length_a   1.000
_cell.length_b   1.000
_cell.length_c   1.000
_cell.angle_alpha   90.00
_cell.angle_beta   90.00
_cell.angle_gamma   90.00
#
_symmetry.space_group_name_H-M   'P 1'
#
loop_
_entity.id
_entity.type
_entity.pdbx_description
1 polymer ?
#
loop_
_entity_poly.entity_id
_entity_poly.type
_entity_poly.pdbx_seq_one_letter_code
_entity_poly.pdbx_strand_id
1 'polypeptide(L)'
;GLKWKLTSELKSDEKYVICNADEGEPGTFKDREILSRVPFKVLTAIALCGYVIGAKQGFIYLRGEYFFLQQELKKAISEFEFFCKEIKYDFKINIFMGSGAYICGEETALFESMEGKRGEPRNKPPYPTAYGYLGQPTVINNVETLAHTFTIFKYGAKRFYDLGVQFSRGTKLFSISGDTPKPGIYELELGMSLSDFVDDFGDDDTKAVQVGGASGFLVPR
;
A
#
# COMPACT_ATOMS: atom_id res chain seq x y z
N GLY A 1 4.81 -11.78 2.95
CA GLY A 1 4.88 -13.17 3.40
C GLY A 1 4.71 -13.34 4.90
N LEU A 2 5.62 -12.80 5.73
CA LEU A 2 5.64 -13.10 7.17
C LEU A 2 4.34 -12.70 7.89
N LYS A 3 3.84 -11.46 7.71
CA LYS A 3 2.56 -11.02 8.31
C LYS A 3 1.41 -11.98 7.95
N TRP A 4 1.29 -12.36 6.69
CA TRP A 4 0.24 -13.26 6.21
C TRP A 4 0.35 -14.64 6.86
N LYS A 5 1.57 -15.21 6.90
CA LYS A 5 1.82 -16.50 7.56
C LYS A 5 1.41 -16.47 9.02
N LEU A 6 1.91 -15.50 9.80
CA LEU A 6 1.59 -15.37 11.22
C LEU A 6 0.08 -15.25 11.46
N THR A 7 -0.63 -14.45 10.65
CA THR A 7 -2.08 -14.29 10.79
C THR A 7 -2.85 -15.55 10.36
N SER A 8 -2.38 -16.28 9.33
CA SER A 8 -3.03 -17.51 8.88
C SER A 8 -3.00 -18.62 9.93
N GLU A 9 -1.92 -18.70 10.72
CA GLU A 9 -1.73 -19.72 11.76
C GLU A 9 -2.59 -19.49 13.01
N LEU A 10 -3.13 -18.28 13.20
CA LEU A 10 -3.96 -17.96 14.35
C LEU A 10 -5.38 -18.49 14.18
N LYS A 11 -5.93 -19.08 15.24
CA LYS A 11 -7.34 -19.47 15.31
C LYS A 11 -8.17 -18.26 15.72
N SER A 12 -9.03 -17.80 14.85
CA SER A 12 -10.02 -16.75 15.11
C SER A 12 -11.16 -16.90 14.13
N ASP A 13 -12.38 -16.63 14.60
CA ASP A 13 -13.60 -16.67 13.78
C ASP A 13 -13.65 -15.48 12.80
N GLU A 14 -12.99 -14.38 13.17
CA GLU A 14 -12.88 -13.18 12.36
C GLU A 14 -11.43 -12.77 12.15
N LYS A 15 -11.10 -12.43 10.92
CA LYS A 15 -9.81 -11.84 10.51
C LYS A 15 -10.05 -10.77 9.49
N TYR A 16 -9.16 -9.79 9.43
CA TYR A 16 -9.31 -8.64 8.53
C TYR A 16 -8.09 -8.43 7.65
N VAL A 17 -8.36 -7.93 6.44
CA VAL A 17 -7.33 -7.40 5.54
C VAL A 17 -7.57 -5.91 5.36
N ILE A 18 -6.54 -5.10 5.58
CA ILE A 18 -6.63 -3.66 5.38
C ILE A 18 -5.56 -3.21 4.39
N CYS A 19 -6.02 -2.55 3.34
CA CYS A 19 -5.19 -1.78 2.44
C CYS A 19 -5.01 -0.38 3.02
N ASN A 20 -3.80 -0.07 3.45
CA ASN A 20 -3.44 1.27 3.89
C ASN A 20 -3.22 2.16 2.66
N ALA A 21 -4.19 3.00 2.38
CA ALA A 21 -4.17 4.02 1.33
C ALA A 21 -4.18 5.45 1.94
N ASP A 22 -3.65 5.57 3.17
CA ASP A 22 -3.42 6.86 3.82
C ASP A 22 -2.02 7.39 3.47
N GLU A 23 -1.87 7.84 2.24
CA GLU A 23 -0.64 8.37 1.67
C GLU A 23 -0.43 9.81 2.13
N GLY A 24 0.03 9.99 3.37
CA GLY A 24 0.14 11.29 4.03
C GLY A 24 1.46 12.01 3.83
N GLU A 25 2.53 11.33 3.39
CA GLU A 25 3.85 11.93 3.22
C GLU A 25 3.85 12.98 2.12
N PRO A 26 4.26 14.24 2.39
CA PRO A 26 4.35 15.28 1.36
C PRO A 26 5.29 14.88 0.22
N GLY A 27 4.84 15.13 -1.02
CA GLY A 27 5.59 14.76 -2.23
C GLY A 27 5.40 13.30 -2.67
N THR A 28 4.64 12.50 -1.93
CA THR A 28 4.29 11.12 -2.31
C THR A 28 2.88 11.07 -2.89
N PHE A 29 2.72 10.48 -4.09
CA PHE A 29 1.43 10.37 -4.80
C PHE A 29 1.31 9.09 -5.64
N LYS A 30 2.10 8.07 -5.32
CA LYS A 30 2.14 6.78 -6.03
C LYS A 30 0.90 5.91 -5.79
N ASP A 31 0.37 5.91 -4.56
CA ASP A 31 -0.77 5.07 -4.20
C ASP A 31 -2.05 5.56 -4.88
N ARG A 32 -2.21 6.87 -5.01
CA ARG A 32 -3.26 7.50 -5.80
C ARG A 32 -3.25 7.01 -7.25
N GLU A 33 -2.07 6.96 -7.89
CA GLU A 33 -1.94 6.50 -9.27
C GLU A 33 -2.25 5.00 -9.42
N ILE A 34 -1.80 4.17 -8.49
CA ILE A 34 -2.14 2.74 -8.50
C ILE A 34 -3.65 2.55 -8.40
N LEU A 35 -4.29 3.22 -7.45
CA LEU A 35 -5.72 3.08 -7.20
C LEU A 35 -6.57 3.61 -8.36
N SER A 36 -6.14 4.67 -9.05
CA SER A 36 -6.86 5.22 -10.19
C SER A 36 -6.66 4.41 -11.47
N ARG A 37 -5.43 3.93 -11.73
CA ARG A 37 -5.10 3.28 -13.01
C ARG A 37 -5.28 1.78 -13.02
N VAL A 38 -5.02 1.11 -11.89
CA VAL A 38 -5.01 -0.35 -11.81
C VAL A 38 -5.68 -0.88 -10.53
N PRO A 39 -6.88 -0.42 -10.17
CA PRO A 39 -7.54 -0.79 -8.91
C PRO A 39 -7.72 -2.30 -8.78
N PHE A 40 -8.01 -3.01 -9.86
CA PHE A 40 -8.20 -4.46 -9.83
C PHE A 40 -6.98 -5.25 -9.36
N LYS A 41 -5.75 -4.75 -9.57
CA LYS A 41 -4.55 -5.37 -9.00
C LYS A 41 -4.59 -5.35 -7.47
N VAL A 42 -4.99 -4.21 -6.90
CA VAL A 42 -5.08 -4.02 -5.45
C VAL A 42 -6.24 -4.84 -4.87
N LEU A 43 -7.42 -4.79 -5.48
CA LEU A 43 -8.60 -5.57 -5.05
C LEU A 43 -8.30 -7.07 -5.06
N THR A 44 -7.67 -7.58 -6.13
CA THR A 44 -7.27 -8.98 -6.22
C THR A 44 -6.27 -9.35 -5.12
N ALA A 45 -5.29 -8.50 -4.84
CA ALA A 45 -4.32 -8.77 -3.78
C ALA A 45 -4.94 -8.74 -2.38
N ILE A 46 -5.91 -7.86 -2.13
CA ILE A 46 -6.69 -7.84 -0.88
C ILE A 46 -7.45 -9.16 -0.73
N ALA A 47 -8.17 -9.60 -1.77
CA ALA A 47 -8.93 -10.83 -1.76
C ALA A 47 -8.03 -12.07 -1.63
N LEU A 48 -6.88 -12.08 -2.33
CA LEU A 48 -5.87 -13.14 -2.20
C LEU A 48 -5.33 -13.23 -0.77
N CYS A 49 -5.05 -12.08 -0.15
CA CYS A 49 -4.67 -12.03 1.26
C CYS A 49 -5.77 -12.62 2.14
N GLY A 50 -7.02 -12.20 1.90
CA GLY A 50 -8.20 -12.73 2.60
C GLY A 50 -8.31 -14.24 2.49
N TYR A 51 -8.15 -14.79 1.29
CA TYR A 51 -8.15 -16.24 1.06
C TYR A 51 -7.07 -16.96 1.86
N VAL A 52 -5.84 -16.43 1.83
CA VAL A 52 -4.70 -17.05 2.53
C VAL A 52 -4.86 -17.04 4.05
N ILE A 53 -5.39 -15.97 4.62
CA ILE A 53 -5.52 -15.86 6.08
C ILE A 53 -6.87 -16.34 6.62
N GLY A 54 -7.84 -16.62 5.73
CA GLY A 54 -9.21 -17.01 6.10
C GLY A 54 -10.11 -15.83 6.49
N ALA A 55 -9.82 -14.61 6.01
CA ALA A 55 -10.68 -13.45 6.20
C ALA A 55 -11.84 -13.46 5.20
N LYS A 56 -13.01 -12.94 5.61
CA LYS A 56 -14.21 -12.81 4.77
C LYS A 56 -14.40 -11.41 4.22
N GLN A 57 -13.65 -10.44 4.72
CA GLN A 57 -13.75 -9.05 4.30
C GLN A 57 -12.40 -8.33 4.36
N GLY A 58 -12.29 -7.34 3.50
CA GLY A 58 -11.19 -6.41 3.45
C GLY A 58 -11.66 -4.95 3.46
N PHE A 59 -10.74 -4.05 3.74
CA PHE A 59 -11.00 -2.61 3.75
C PHE A 59 -9.90 -1.90 2.96
N ILE A 60 -10.30 -0.84 2.27
CA ILE A 60 -9.39 0.19 1.77
C ILE A 60 -9.57 1.40 2.67
N TYR A 61 -8.58 1.69 3.51
CA TYR A 61 -8.54 2.93 4.26
C TYR A 61 -8.00 4.02 3.34
N LEU A 62 -8.90 4.79 2.76
CA LEU A 62 -8.60 5.81 1.77
C LEU A 62 -8.44 7.16 2.45
N ARG A 63 -7.31 7.81 2.23
CA ARG A 63 -7.05 9.17 2.68
C ARG A 63 -8.19 10.13 2.30
N GLY A 64 -8.60 10.99 3.23
CA GLY A 64 -9.72 11.91 3.02
C GLY A 64 -9.58 12.79 1.78
N GLU A 65 -8.36 13.26 1.47
CA GLU A 65 -8.08 14.10 0.30
C GLU A 65 -8.23 13.35 -1.02
N TYR A 66 -8.29 12.01 -0.99
CA TYR A 66 -8.53 11.18 -2.17
C TYR A 66 -10.01 10.82 -2.36
N PHE A 67 -10.92 11.59 -1.77
CA PHE A 67 -12.37 11.37 -1.91
C PHE A 67 -12.83 11.30 -3.37
N PHE A 68 -12.15 11.98 -4.27
CA PHE A 68 -12.45 11.97 -5.71
C PHE A 68 -12.29 10.57 -6.35
N LEU A 69 -11.48 9.68 -5.76
CA LEU A 69 -11.34 8.29 -6.20
C LEU A 69 -12.49 7.39 -5.70
N GLN A 70 -13.27 7.83 -4.72
CA GLN A 70 -14.24 6.98 -4.05
C GLN A 70 -15.27 6.38 -5.00
N GLN A 71 -15.78 7.16 -5.93
CA GLN A 71 -16.80 6.70 -6.88
C GLN A 71 -16.26 5.62 -7.83
N GLU A 72 -15.07 5.85 -8.38
CA GLU A 72 -14.40 4.91 -9.28
C GLU A 72 -14.05 3.61 -8.56
N LEU A 73 -13.53 3.71 -7.33
CA LEU A 73 -13.23 2.54 -6.51
C LEU A 73 -14.48 1.75 -6.14
N LYS A 74 -15.61 2.42 -5.83
CA LYS A 74 -16.89 1.72 -5.57
C LYS A 74 -17.37 0.95 -6.78
N LYS A 75 -17.24 1.49 -7.99
CA LYS A 75 -17.57 0.77 -9.24
C LYS A 75 -16.65 -0.44 -9.41
N ALA A 76 -15.34 -0.25 -9.30
CA ALA A 76 -14.37 -1.33 -9.41
C ALA A 76 -14.62 -2.43 -8.37
N ILE A 77 -14.95 -2.08 -7.13
CA ILE A 77 -15.31 -3.04 -6.08
C ILE A 77 -16.57 -3.82 -6.45
N SER A 78 -17.62 -3.15 -6.92
CA SER A 78 -18.87 -3.83 -7.32
C SER A 78 -18.63 -4.82 -8.47
N GLU A 79 -17.85 -4.46 -9.46
CA GLU A 79 -17.46 -5.35 -10.55
C GLU A 79 -16.60 -6.51 -10.03
N PHE A 80 -15.64 -6.24 -9.15
CA PHE A 80 -14.78 -7.25 -8.56
C PHE A 80 -15.58 -8.26 -7.71
N GLU A 81 -16.52 -7.79 -6.88
CA GLU A 81 -17.39 -8.66 -6.08
C GLU A 81 -18.30 -9.53 -6.94
N PHE A 82 -18.74 -9.02 -8.10
CA PHE A 82 -19.46 -9.83 -9.07
C PHE A 82 -18.61 -11.00 -9.57
N PHE A 83 -17.33 -10.77 -9.95
CA PHE A 83 -16.42 -11.85 -10.33
C PHE A 83 -16.15 -12.83 -9.17
N CYS A 84 -16.00 -12.33 -7.95
CA CYS A 84 -15.84 -13.22 -6.78
C CYS A 84 -17.03 -14.17 -6.62
N LYS A 85 -18.27 -13.70 -6.83
CA LYS A 85 -19.45 -14.55 -6.77
C LYS A 85 -19.48 -15.61 -7.86
N GLU A 86 -19.07 -15.28 -9.09
CA GLU A 86 -18.98 -16.25 -10.20
C GLU A 86 -18.05 -17.42 -9.88
N ILE A 87 -16.95 -17.16 -9.16
CA ILE A 87 -16.02 -18.21 -8.72
C ILE A 87 -16.36 -18.77 -7.33
N LYS A 88 -17.54 -18.45 -6.78
CA LYS A 88 -18.03 -18.88 -5.47
C LYS A 88 -17.11 -18.50 -4.31
N TYR A 89 -16.44 -17.36 -4.42
CA TYR A 89 -15.64 -16.79 -3.34
C TYR A 89 -16.39 -15.61 -2.71
N ASP A 90 -16.96 -15.86 -1.53
CA ASP A 90 -17.69 -14.81 -0.78
C ASP A 90 -16.71 -13.94 0.00
N PHE A 91 -16.26 -12.87 -0.64
CA PHE A 91 -15.36 -11.89 -0.04
C PHE A 91 -15.84 -10.47 -0.33
N LYS A 92 -15.86 -9.62 0.68
CA LYS A 92 -16.34 -8.24 0.56
C LYS A 92 -15.21 -7.25 0.78
N ILE A 93 -15.23 -6.16 0.01
CA ILE A 93 -14.29 -5.06 0.16
C ILE A 93 -15.05 -3.77 0.44
N ASN A 94 -14.70 -3.07 1.51
CA ASN A 94 -15.30 -1.81 1.92
C ASN A 94 -14.29 -0.68 1.85
N ILE A 95 -14.74 0.54 1.54
CA ILE A 95 -13.94 1.75 1.63
C ILE A 95 -14.22 2.42 2.96
N PHE A 96 -13.18 2.68 3.74
CA PHE A 96 -13.22 3.55 4.90
C PHE A 96 -12.52 4.86 4.55
N MET A 97 -13.21 5.99 4.74
CA MET A 97 -12.63 7.31 4.46
C MET A 97 -11.89 7.82 5.70
N GLY A 98 -10.61 8.08 5.54
CA GLY A 98 -9.80 8.73 6.56
C GLY A 98 -10.18 10.21 6.75
N SER A 99 -9.79 10.77 7.89
CA SER A 99 -10.11 12.15 8.27
C SER A 99 -8.97 13.14 7.98
N GLY A 100 -7.95 12.76 7.21
CA GLY A 100 -6.84 13.63 6.81
C GLY A 100 -5.74 13.81 7.86
N ALA A 101 -5.69 12.98 8.89
CA ALA A 101 -4.61 13.03 9.88
C ALA A 101 -3.41 12.18 9.42
N TYR A 102 -2.24 12.80 9.27
CA TYR A 102 -0.99 12.13 8.88
C TYR A 102 -0.67 10.87 9.70
N ILE A 103 -0.91 10.93 11.03
CA ILE A 103 -0.62 9.82 11.94
C ILE A 103 -1.43 8.56 11.61
N CYS A 104 -2.58 8.68 10.93
CA CYS A 104 -3.39 7.53 10.53
C CYS A 104 -2.75 6.70 9.41
N GLY A 105 -1.63 7.14 8.83
CA GLY A 105 -0.76 6.31 8.00
C GLY A 105 0.01 5.25 8.81
N GLU A 106 0.19 5.44 10.12
CA GLU A 106 0.70 4.39 11.01
C GLU A 106 -0.37 3.31 11.24
N GLU A 107 0.03 2.04 11.15
CA GLU A 107 -0.92 0.92 11.06
C GLU A 107 -1.88 0.80 12.25
N THR A 108 -1.46 1.14 13.46
CA THR A 108 -2.31 1.03 14.66
C THR A 108 -3.15 2.27 14.90
N ALA A 109 -2.64 3.45 14.57
CA ALA A 109 -3.42 4.68 14.58
C ALA A 109 -4.56 4.63 13.55
N LEU A 110 -4.32 3.98 12.41
CA LEU A 110 -5.34 3.70 11.41
C LEU A 110 -6.48 2.85 12.00
N PHE A 111 -6.17 1.81 12.79
CA PHE A 111 -7.21 1.01 13.45
C PHE A 111 -8.02 1.85 14.44
N GLU A 112 -7.38 2.67 15.27
CA GLU A 112 -8.09 3.56 16.19
C GLU A 112 -9.05 4.49 15.44
N SER A 113 -8.61 5.04 14.29
CA SER A 113 -9.46 5.85 13.43
C SER A 113 -10.65 5.05 12.86
N MET A 114 -10.44 3.82 12.41
CA MET A 114 -11.51 2.95 11.92
C MET A 114 -12.49 2.54 13.02
N GLU A 115 -12.04 2.49 14.27
CA GLU A 115 -12.85 2.19 15.45
C GLU A 115 -13.58 3.43 16.01
N GLY A 116 -13.51 4.58 15.31
CA GLY A 116 -14.16 5.82 15.71
C GLY A 116 -13.49 6.54 16.88
N LYS A 117 -12.24 6.20 17.15
CA LYS A 117 -11.42 6.82 18.20
C LYS A 117 -10.45 7.83 17.59
N ARG A 118 -9.76 8.57 18.46
CA ARG A 118 -8.64 9.40 18.03
C ARG A 118 -7.51 8.52 17.47
N GLY A 119 -6.96 8.92 16.32
CA GLY A 119 -5.85 8.23 15.68
C GLY A 119 -4.56 8.36 16.47
N GLU A 120 -4.35 7.45 17.40
CA GLU A 120 -3.15 7.37 18.22
C GLU A 120 -2.50 5.99 18.07
N PRO A 121 -1.16 5.93 17.88
CA PRO A 121 -0.48 4.64 17.79
C PRO A 121 -0.64 3.80 19.07
N ARG A 122 -0.85 2.49 18.87
CA ARG A 122 -0.86 1.52 20.00
C ARG A 122 0.55 1.06 20.33
N ASN A 123 0.81 0.76 21.59
CA ASN A 123 2.05 0.10 21.97
C ASN A 123 2.11 -1.32 21.37
N LYS A 124 3.29 -1.71 20.92
CA LYS A 124 3.57 -3.07 20.43
C LYS A 124 4.61 -3.74 21.32
N PRO A 125 4.46 -5.01 21.73
CA PRO A 125 3.36 -5.92 21.46
C PRO A 125 2.07 -5.56 22.21
N PRO A 126 0.87 -6.05 21.77
CA PRO A 126 0.66 -7.02 20.69
C PRO A 126 0.76 -6.41 19.28
N TYR A 127 1.16 -7.25 18.32
CA TYR A 127 1.24 -6.82 16.93
C TYR A 127 -0.11 -6.97 16.20
N PRO A 128 -0.38 -6.19 15.14
CA PRO A 128 -1.62 -6.25 14.36
C PRO A 128 -1.99 -7.64 13.87
N THR A 129 -1.00 -8.46 13.55
CA THR A 129 -1.22 -9.85 13.10
C THR A 129 -1.95 -10.71 14.13
N ALA A 130 -1.86 -10.36 15.42
CA ALA A 130 -2.53 -11.05 16.52
C ALA A 130 -3.68 -10.21 17.10
N TYR A 131 -3.53 -8.89 17.17
CA TYR A 131 -4.47 -7.97 17.82
C TYR A 131 -4.53 -6.64 17.06
N GLY A 132 -5.29 -6.62 15.98
CA GLY A 132 -5.44 -5.48 15.07
C GLY A 132 -6.80 -4.78 15.19
N TYR A 133 -7.47 -4.61 14.06
CA TYR A 133 -8.77 -3.96 13.97
C TYR A 133 -9.83 -4.74 14.76
N LEU A 134 -10.57 -4.03 15.60
CA LEU A 134 -11.55 -4.60 16.56
C LEU A 134 -10.98 -5.72 17.45
N GLY A 135 -9.67 -5.66 17.75
CA GLY A 135 -8.99 -6.67 18.53
C GLY A 135 -8.78 -8.01 17.83
N GLN A 136 -9.07 -8.11 16.53
CA GLN A 136 -8.96 -9.33 15.75
C GLN A 136 -7.66 -9.40 14.95
N PRO A 137 -7.18 -10.60 14.61
CA PRO A 137 -6.00 -10.75 13.76
C PRO A 137 -6.18 -10.02 12.44
N THR A 138 -5.27 -9.10 12.12
CA THR A 138 -5.39 -8.22 10.97
C THR A 138 -4.08 -8.16 10.19
N VAL A 139 -4.19 -8.35 8.87
CA VAL A 139 -3.11 -8.01 7.94
C VAL A 139 -3.34 -6.63 7.38
N ILE A 140 -2.38 -5.75 7.58
CA ILE A 140 -2.37 -4.43 6.96
C ILE A 140 -1.16 -4.27 6.07
N ASN A 141 -1.37 -3.84 4.83
CA ASN A 141 -0.33 -3.57 3.84
C ASN A 141 -0.64 -2.29 3.07
N ASN A 142 0.41 -1.58 2.65
CA ASN A 142 0.29 -0.43 1.76
C ASN A 142 -0.21 -0.86 0.37
N VAL A 143 -0.80 0.09 -0.37
CA VAL A 143 -1.33 -0.09 -1.73
C VAL A 143 -0.29 -0.70 -2.68
N GLU A 144 0.91 -0.12 -2.74
CA GLU A 144 1.99 -0.61 -3.61
C GLU A 144 2.43 -2.03 -3.24
N THR A 145 2.53 -2.35 -1.95
CA THR A 145 2.86 -3.70 -1.48
C THR A 145 1.83 -4.72 -1.97
N LEU A 146 0.55 -4.38 -1.95
CA LEU A 146 -0.52 -5.24 -2.48
C LEU A 146 -0.44 -5.36 -4.00
N ALA A 147 -0.18 -4.27 -4.72
CA ALA A 147 0.01 -4.31 -6.17
C ALA A 147 1.18 -5.22 -6.58
N HIS A 148 2.30 -5.15 -5.85
CA HIS A 148 3.43 -6.07 -6.05
C HIS A 148 3.06 -7.52 -5.73
N THR A 149 2.27 -7.76 -4.69
CA THR A 149 1.80 -9.12 -4.37
C THR A 149 1.01 -9.72 -5.52
N PHE A 150 0.12 -8.95 -6.16
CA PHE A 150 -0.58 -9.39 -7.37
C PHE A 150 0.41 -9.73 -8.50
N THR A 151 1.41 -8.89 -8.73
CA THR A 151 2.43 -9.09 -9.76
C THR A 151 3.21 -10.38 -9.51
N ILE A 152 3.62 -10.62 -8.26
CA ILE A 152 4.32 -11.83 -7.84
C ILE A 152 3.44 -13.07 -8.04
N PHE A 153 2.17 -13.00 -7.67
CA PHE A 153 1.22 -14.09 -7.84
C PHE A 153 0.99 -14.43 -9.33
N LYS A 154 0.83 -13.40 -10.17
CA LYS A 154 0.56 -13.58 -11.59
C LYS A 154 1.75 -14.06 -12.41
N TYR A 155 2.95 -13.56 -12.13
CA TYR A 155 4.13 -13.75 -12.97
C TYR A 155 5.22 -14.60 -12.31
N GLY A 156 5.03 -15.01 -11.06
CA GLY A 156 5.96 -15.81 -10.28
C GLY A 156 6.97 -14.99 -9.47
N ALA A 157 7.33 -15.53 -8.32
CA ALA A 157 8.25 -14.87 -7.37
C ALA A 157 9.65 -14.68 -7.96
N LYS A 158 10.12 -15.63 -8.79
CA LYS A 158 11.45 -15.54 -9.41
C LYS A 158 11.60 -14.29 -10.26
N ARG A 159 10.60 -13.95 -11.09
CA ARG A 159 10.65 -12.77 -11.95
C ARG A 159 10.81 -11.47 -11.13
N PHE A 160 10.12 -11.37 -10.00
CA PHE A 160 10.26 -10.21 -9.11
C PHE A 160 11.62 -10.22 -8.38
N TYR A 161 12.09 -11.40 -7.99
CA TYR A 161 13.37 -11.58 -7.30
C TYR A 161 14.59 -11.26 -8.18
N ASP A 162 14.48 -11.50 -9.47
CA ASP A 162 15.57 -11.24 -10.44
C ASP A 162 15.76 -9.73 -10.72
N LEU A 163 14.79 -8.87 -10.35
CA LEU A 163 14.89 -7.42 -10.44
C LEU A 163 15.58 -6.84 -9.19
N GLY A 164 16.25 -5.70 -9.37
CA GLY A 164 16.95 -5.01 -8.28
C GLY A 164 18.27 -5.66 -7.89
N VAL A 165 18.79 -5.29 -6.72
CA VAL A 165 20.11 -5.73 -6.22
C VAL A 165 19.99 -6.69 -5.03
N GLN A 166 21.11 -7.30 -4.61
CA GLN A 166 21.17 -8.43 -3.65
C GLN A 166 20.30 -8.29 -2.40
N PHE A 167 20.23 -7.11 -1.77
CA PHE A 167 19.46 -6.89 -0.53
C PHE A 167 18.21 -6.03 -0.72
N SER A 168 17.94 -5.61 -1.97
CA SER A 168 16.79 -4.77 -2.33
C SER A 168 16.20 -5.26 -3.64
N ARG A 169 15.36 -6.29 -3.55
CA ARG A 169 14.78 -6.96 -4.72
C ARG A 169 13.50 -6.30 -5.18
N GLY A 170 13.25 -6.41 -6.48
CA GLY A 170 12.04 -5.90 -7.12
C GLY A 170 12.15 -4.45 -7.58
N THR A 171 10.99 -3.88 -7.80
CA THR A 171 10.83 -2.49 -8.23
C THR A 171 10.18 -1.65 -7.14
N LYS A 172 10.24 -0.35 -7.30
CA LYS A 172 9.51 0.61 -6.48
C LYS A 172 9.02 1.77 -7.34
N LEU A 173 7.86 2.32 -6.98
CA LEU A 173 7.36 3.56 -7.55
C LEU A 173 7.98 4.76 -6.85
N PHE A 174 8.61 5.61 -7.63
CA PHE A 174 9.18 6.88 -7.19
C PHE A 174 8.30 8.03 -7.62
N SER A 175 7.86 8.83 -6.66
CA SER A 175 7.19 10.10 -6.90
C SER A 175 8.24 11.18 -7.01
N ILE A 176 8.39 11.77 -8.20
CA ILE A 176 9.40 12.78 -8.51
C ILE A 176 8.69 14.12 -8.67
N SER A 177 9.14 15.12 -7.94
CA SER A 177 8.59 16.48 -7.98
C SER A 177 9.66 17.51 -7.63
N GLY A 178 9.34 18.77 -7.81
CA GLY A 178 10.26 19.88 -7.59
C GLY A 178 10.81 20.44 -8.90
N ASP A 179 12.00 21.00 -8.82
CA ASP A 179 12.67 21.63 -9.96
C ASP A 179 13.40 20.54 -10.79
N THR A 180 12.64 19.88 -11.63
CA THR A 180 13.08 18.79 -12.49
C THR A 180 12.36 18.84 -13.83
N PRO A 181 13.04 18.53 -14.96
CA PRO A 181 12.41 18.46 -16.26
C PRO A 181 11.47 17.23 -16.41
N LYS A 182 11.53 16.27 -15.50
CA LYS A 182 10.79 15.01 -15.58
C LYS A 182 9.99 14.72 -14.30
N PRO A 183 9.03 15.61 -13.89
CA PRO A 183 8.18 15.30 -12.75
C PRO A 183 7.22 14.15 -13.09
N GLY A 184 6.86 13.31 -12.11
CA GLY A 184 5.92 12.22 -12.33
C GLY A 184 6.17 11.02 -11.42
N ILE A 185 5.60 9.88 -11.82
CA ILE A 185 5.78 8.60 -11.12
C ILE A 185 6.47 7.62 -12.07
N TYR A 186 7.51 7.01 -11.56
CA TYR A 186 8.34 6.07 -12.32
C TYR A 186 8.53 4.77 -11.53
N GLU A 187 8.31 3.64 -12.19
CA GLU A 187 8.64 2.34 -11.62
C GLU A 187 10.08 2.02 -11.99
N LEU A 188 10.95 1.95 -10.99
CA LEU A 188 12.37 1.70 -11.16
C LEU A 188 12.79 0.49 -10.34
N GLU A 189 13.80 -0.22 -10.82
CA GLU A 189 14.45 -1.29 -10.04
C GLU A 189 15.17 -0.71 -8.83
N LEU A 190 15.05 -1.40 -7.70
CA LEU A 190 15.78 -1.02 -6.50
C LEU A 190 17.27 -1.24 -6.68
N GLY A 191 18.08 -0.29 -6.22
CA GLY A 191 19.53 -0.34 -6.30
C GLY A 191 20.17 0.64 -7.28
N MET A 192 19.38 1.44 -7.99
CA MET A 192 19.88 2.58 -8.75
C MET A 192 20.62 3.53 -7.82
N SER A 193 21.79 4.01 -8.24
CA SER A 193 22.51 5.02 -7.47
C SER A 193 21.80 6.37 -7.54
N LEU A 194 21.99 7.21 -6.53
CA LEU A 194 21.41 8.55 -6.55
C LEU A 194 22.01 9.41 -7.67
N SER A 195 23.26 9.18 -8.03
CA SER A 195 23.90 9.85 -9.17
C SER A 195 23.19 9.51 -10.47
N ASP A 196 22.99 8.21 -10.76
CA ASP A 196 22.27 7.79 -11.98
C ASP A 196 20.83 8.32 -11.98
N PHE A 197 20.18 8.37 -10.82
CA PHE A 197 18.84 8.93 -10.69
C PHE A 197 18.81 10.42 -11.02
N VAL A 198 19.81 11.19 -10.58
CA VAL A 198 19.92 12.63 -10.90
C VAL A 198 20.23 12.84 -12.38
N ASP A 199 21.08 12.01 -12.96
CA ASP A 199 21.41 12.08 -14.39
C ASP A 199 20.19 11.73 -15.26
N ASP A 200 19.33 10.82 -14.82
CA ASP A 200 18.12 10.45 -15.55
C ASP A 200 16.96 11.44 -15.38
N PHE A 201 16.78 12.04 -14.20
CA PHE A 201 15.59 12.82 -13.84
C PHE A 201 15.87 14.29 -13.48
N GLY A 202 17.09 14.65 -13.16
CA GLY A 202 17.53 16.03 -12.90
C GLY A 202 17.94 16.75 -14.17
N ASP A 203 18.62 17.87 -13.98
CA ASP A 203 19.28 18.64 -15.02
C ASP A 203 20.69 19.07 -14.55
N ASP A 204 21.39 19.83 -15.41
CA ASP A 204 22.76 20.24 -15.15
C ASP A 204 22.89 21.19 -13.93
N ASP A 205 21.81 21.89 -13.57
CA ASP A 205 21.73 22.80 -12.44
C ASP A 205 21.28 22.12 -11.13
N THR A 206 21.00 20.83 -11.15
CA THR A 206 20.57 20.10 -9.95
C THR A 206 21.64 20.23 -8.86
N LYS A 207 21.29 20.85 -7.74
CA LYS A 207 22.20 21.05 -6.60
C LYS A 207 22.07 20.00 -5.53
N ALA A 208 20.83 19.56 -5.29
CA ALA A 208 20.53 18.58 -4.26
C ALA A 208 19.21 17.87 -4.54
N VAL A 209 19.05 16.68 -3.98
CA VAL A 209 17.84 15.87 -4.04
C VAL A 209 17.40 15.55 -2.63
N GLN A 210 16.12 15.78 -2.33
CA GLN A 210 15.51 15.29 -1.10
C GLN A 210 14.93 13.90 -1.32
N VAL A 211 15.41 12.93 -0.55
CA VAL A 211 14.99 11.54 -0.63
C VAL A 211 14.20 11.15 0.60
N GLY A 212 13.05 10.51 0.42
CA GLY A 212 12.21 10.00 1.52
C GLY A 212 11.19 11.02 2.04
N GLY A 213 10.80 12.00 1.22
CA GLY A 213 9.81 13.01 1.58
C GLY A 213 10.36 14.08 2.53
N ALA A 214 9.47 14.82 3.18
CA ALA A 214 9.82 15.95 4.04
C ALA A 214 10.65 15.58 5.27
N SER A 215 10.47 14.35 5.78
CA SER A 215 11.23 13.79 6.91
C SER A 215 12.50 13.03 6.50
N GLY A 216 12.80 13.03 5.22
CA GLY A 216 13.96 12.33 4.65
C GLY A 216 15.25 13.14 4.67
N PHE A 217 16.19 12.77 3.79
CA PHE A 217 17.52 13.36 3.71
C PHE A 217 17.65 14.27 2.49
N LEU A 218 18.36 15.38 2.66
CA LEU A 218 18.82 16.21 1.55
C LEU A 218 20.25 15.76 1.19
N VAL A 219 20.43 15.29 -0.03
CA VAL A 219 21.70 14.80 -0.55
C VAL A 219 22.17 15.75 -1.64
N PRO A 220 23.38 16.36 -1.52
CA PRO A 220 23.95 17.15 -2.61
C PRO A 220 24.29 16.25 -3.80
N ARG A 221 24.29 16.84 -5.00
CA ARG A 221 24.78 16.18 -6.22
C ARG A 221 26.27 15.89 -6.14
#